data_74defccb18283e7bff266ea47c3e0991
#
_entry.id   74defccb18283e7bff266ea47c3e0991
#
_cell.length_a   1.000
_cell.length_b   1.000
_cell.length_c   1.000
_cell.angle_alpha   90.00
_cell.angle_beta   90.00
_cell.angle_gamma   90.00
#
_symmetry.space_group_name_H-M   'P 1'
#
loop_
_entity.id
_entity.type
_entity.pdbx_description
1 polymer ?
#
loop_
_entity_poly.entity_id
_entity_poly.type
_entity_poly.pdbx_seq_one_letter_code
_entity_poly.pdbx_strand_id
1 'polypeptide(L)'
;MKSRYIITIICLSVLLVAIYFNWKYEVVAINLIGGEEDSELKVMTWNVHCSEGADIIRQRKIAEIILNEDADFVQLNEYNLDSCTVIDSLLKIKYPFTEEYQSHQICGDIFYSKRQMTNSGHVWIPIQGKSIQTIKATIRVASDSVQILGVHMASNHYDGIAFEKEFQSDTTSYEKYKYAQESRSFQAHWTKKAILESKHPVIVMGDMNDFNSSPPLDTLMSCGLKDSWWEGGNGYGSTYHDCWMLLRIDHILYSKELKLKSVKVKDTDLSGHNPVVAGFSVSK
;
A
#
# COMPACT_ATOMS: atom_id res chain seq x y z
N MET A 1 1.61 26.43 43.59
CA MET A 1 2.09 26.98 42.28
C MET A 1 3.05 26.06 41.55
N LYS A 2 4.17 25.63 42.15
CA LYS A 2 5.18 24.78 41.44
C LYS A 2 4.62 23.50 40.81
N SER A 3 3.69 22.78 41.44
CA SER A 3 3.11 21.54 40.94
C SER A 3 2.30 21.76 39.63
N ARG A 4 1.56 22.86 39.50
CA ARG A 4 0.79 23.16 38.27
C ARG A 4 1.70 23.43 37.06
N TYR A 5 2.82 24.15 37.28
CA TYR A 5 3.80 24.38 36.21
C TYR A 5 4.48 23.09 35.74
N ILE A 6 4.79 22.17 36.66
CA ILE A 6 5.38 20.86 36.30
C ILE A 6 4.40 20.05 35.47
N ILE A 7 3.13 19.97 35.84
CA ILE A 7 2.10 19.28 35.08
C ILE A 7 1.93 19.91 33.70
N THR A 8 1.89 21.25 33.62
CA THR A 8 1.79 21.94 32.31
C THR A 8 2.98 21.64 31.44
N ILE A 9 4.21 21.63 31.96
CA ILE A 9 5.41 21.30 31.17
C ILE A 9 5.35 19.85 30.69
N ILE A 10 4.96 18.91 31.53
CA ILE A 10 4.81 17.49 31.12
C ILE A 10 3.76 17.36 30.01
N CYS A 11 2.58 17.97 30.14
CA CYS A 11 1.54 17.94 29.14
C CYS A 11 2.00 18.54 27.79
N LEU A 12 2.71 19.67 27.82
CA LEU A 12 3.28 20.28 26.63
C LEU A 12 4.34 19.39 25.98
N SER A 13 5.20 18.76 26.78
CA SER A 13 6.21 17.84 26.25
C SER A 13 5.58 16.62 25.59
N VAL A 14 4.56 16.03 26.21
CA VAL A 14 3.81 14.90 25.63
C VAL A 14 3.12 15.32 24.33
N LEU A 15 2.50 16.51 24.30
CA LEU A 15 1.86 17.03 23.10
C LEU A 15 2.87 17.25 21.95
N LEU A 16 4.03 17.84 22.24
CA LEU A 16 5.08 18.04 21.25
C LEU A 16 5.63 16.72 20.69
N VAL A 17 5.80 15.71 21.55
CA VAL A 17 6.18 14.37 21.13
C VAL A 17 5.11 13.76 20.23
N ALA A 18 3.84 13.86 20.61
CA ALA A 18 2.73 13.35 19.82
C ALA A 18 2.65 14.06 18.43
N ILE A 19 2.82 15.39 18.40
CA ILE A 19 2.86 16.16 17.15
C ILE A 19 4.04 15.72 16.28
N TYR A 20 5.23 15.56 16.87
CA TYR A 20 6.40 15.09 16.14
C TYR A 20 6.20 13.70 15.56
N PHE A 21 5.65 12.76 16.34
CA PHE A 21 5.35 11.42 15.87
C PHE A 21 4.32 11.44 14.73
N ASN A 22 3.25 12.21 14.89
CA ASN A 22 2.26 12.34 13.83
C ASN A 22 2.83 12.97 12.57
N TRP A 23 3.65 14.01 12.70
CA TRP A 23 4.33 14.64 11.55
C TRP A 23 5.25 13.65 10.84
N LYS A 24 5.95 12.79 11.59
CA LYS A 24 6.88 11.81 11.01
C LYS A 24 6.18 10.63 10.36
N TYR A 25 5.13 10.11 10.97
CA TYR A 25 4.47 8.86 10.53
C TYR A 25 3.15 9.10 9.82
N GLU A 26 2.64 10.32 9.86
CA GLU A 26 1.43 10.77 9.16
C GLU A 26 0.22 9.84 9.33
N VAL A 27 0.03 9.34 10.56
CA VAL A 27 -1.05 8.40 10.88
C VAL A 27 -2.39 9.12 11.04
N VAL A 28 -2.36 10.34 11.62
CA VAL A 28 -3.57 11.14 11.85
C VAL A 28 -3.64 12.27 10.83
N ALA A 29 -4.67 12.28 10.02
CA ALA A 29 -5.01 13.37 9.12
C ALA A 29 -6.24 14.12 9.62
N ILE A 30 -6.29 15.43 9.41
CA ILE A 30 -7.45 16.27 9.70
C ILE A 30 -7.71 17.11 8.45
N ASN A 31 -8.64 16.65 7.62
CA ASN A 31 -9.09 17.38 6.46
C ASN A 31 -10.55 17.80 6.65
N LEU A 32 -10.80 19.10 6.59
CA LEU A 32 -12.12 19.66 6.77
C LEU A 32 -13.03 19.50 5.53
N ILE A 33 -12.48 18.98 4.44
CA ILE A 33 -13.13 18.81 3.14
C ILE A 33 -13.11 17.31 2.82
N GLY A 34 -13.91 16.53 3.54
CA GLY A 34 -14.02 15.09 3.33
C GLY A 34 -15.48 14.67 3.32
N GLY A 35 -16.06 14.54 2.14
CA GLY A 35 -17.29 13.81 1.87
C GLY A 35 -17.03 12.70 0.89
N GLU A 36 -17.86 11.66 0.85
CA GLU A 36 -17.91 10.74 -0.28
C GLU A 36 -18.41 11.54 -1.49
N GLU A 37 -17.50 11.99 -2.34
CA GLU A 37 -17.83 12.55 -3.65
C GLU A 37 -17.82 11.42 -4.68
N ASP A 38 -18.71 11.52 -5.68
CA ASP A 38 -18.71 10.59 -6.82
C ASP A 38 -17.34 10.57 -7.48
N SER A 39 -16.78 9.38 -7.61
CA SER A 39 -15.49 9.13 -8.23
C SER A 39 -15.64 8.39 -9.55
N GLU A 40 -14.80 8.72 -10.54
CA GLU A 40 -14.77 8.02 -11.83
C GLU A 40 -13.95 6.74 -11.77
N LEU A 41 -13.07 6.66 -10.78
CA LEU A 41 -12.21 5.51 -10.47
C LEU A 41 -12.08 5.34 -8.97
N LYS A 42 -12.49 4.21 -8.45
CA LYS A 42 -12.24 3.80 -7.07
C LYS A 42 -11.21 2.67 -7.06
N VAL A 43 -10.15 2.84 -6.29
CA VAL A 43 -9.09 1.82 -6.13
C VAL A 43 -8.97 1.39 -4.67
N MET A 44 -8.54 0.16 -4.47
CA MET A 44 -8.33 -0.44 -3.14
C MET A 44 -7.02 -1.21 -3.14
N THR A 45 -6.24 -1.08 -2.08
CA THR A 45 -5.09 -1.95 -1.79
C THR A 45 -5.21 -2.58 -0.41
N TRP A 46 -4.79 -3.84 -0.30
CA TRP A 46 -4.81 -4.56 0.96
C TRP A 46 -3.76 -5.68 0.97
N ASN A 47 -2.89 -5.69 1.97
CA ASN A 47 -2.10 -6.87 2.30
C ASN A 47 -2.98 -7.84 3.09
N VAL A 48 -3.33 -8.96 2.47
CA VAL A 48 -4.30 -9.92 3.05
C VAL A 48 -3.64 -11.02 3.86
N HIS A 49 -2.28 -11.06 3.88
CA HIS A 49 -1.51 -12.08 4.62
C HIS A 49 -2.10 -13.50 4.44
N CYS A 50 -2.31 -13.89 3.20
CA CYS A 50 -3.00 -15.12 2.83
C CYS A 50 -2.02 -16.22 2.39
N SER A 51 -0.82 -16.19 2.96
CA SER A 51 0.26 -17.14 2.65
C SER A 51 0.10 -18.49 3.33
N GLU A 52 -0.60 -18.54 4.46
CA GLU A 52 -0.72 -19.75 5.27
C GLU A 52 -2.18 -20.19 5.41
N GLY A 53 -2.48 -21.38 4.89
CA GLY A 53 -3.65 -22.16 5.21
C GLY A 53 -5.01 -21.55 4.85
N ALA A 54 -5.85 -22.36 4.28
CA ALA A 54 -7.17 -21.97 3.78
C ALA A 54 -8.21 -21.88 4.89
N ASP A 55 -8.17 -20.86 5.74
CA ASP A 55 -9.38 -20.52 6.51
C ASP A 55 -10.44 -19.95 5.56
N ILE A 56 -11.34 -20.83 5.12
CA ILE A 56 -12.42 -20.53 4.20
C ILE A 56 -13.33 -19.41 4.75
N ILE A 57 -13.55 -19.37 6.06
CA ILE A 57 -14.42 -18.36 6.70
C ILE A 57 -13.74 -17.00 6.60
N ARG A 58 -12.47 -16.92 6.91
CA ARG A 58 -11.67 -15.70 6.78
C ARG A 58 -11.63 -15.22 5.33
N GLN A 59 -11.38 -16.12 4.38
CA GLN A 59 -11.37 -15.79 2.95
C GLN A 59 -12.71 -15.21 2.47
N ARG A 60 -13.85 -15.79 2.90
CA ARG A 60 -15.18 -15.24 2.59
C ARG A 60 -15.36 -13.83 3.11
N LYS A 61 -14.99 -13.57 4.36
CA LYS A 61 -15.10 -12.24 4.96
C LYS A 61 -14.19 -11.22 4.26
N ILE A 62 -12.97 -11.61 3.86
CA ILE A 62 -12.08 -10.76 3.05
C ILE A 62 -12.77 -10.42 1.72
N ALA A 63 -13.28 -11.42 1.00
CA ALA A 63 -13.98 -11.18 -0.26
C ALA A 63 -15.23 -10.30 -0.07
N GLU A 64 -16.00 -10.49 0.99
CA GLU A 64 -17.17 -9.65 1.33
C GLU A 64 -16.79 -8.19 1.54
N ILE A 65 -15.69 -7.92 2.26
CA ILE A 65 -15.18 -6.55 2.43
C ILE A 65 -14.86 -5.92 1.06
N ILE A 66 -14.13 -6.64 0.21
CA ILE A 66 -13.72 -6.15 -1.11
C ILE A 66 -14.95 -5.90 -2.00
N LEU A 67 -15.90 -6.84 -2.02
CA LEU A 67 -17.14 -6.73 -2.80
C LEU A 67 -18.03 -5.57 -2.33
N ASN A 68 -18.10 -5.33 -1.01
CA ASN A 68 -18.89 -4.24 -0.42
C ASN A 68 -18.24 -2.87 -0.65
N GLU A 69 -16.92 -2.79 -0.69
CA GLU A 69 -16.22 -1.53 -1.05
C GLU A 69 -16.46 -1.14 -2.50
N ASP A 70 -16.78 -2.09 -3.35
CA ASP A 70 -17.14 -1.87 -4.75
C ASP A 70 -16.11 -1.05 -5.54
N ALA A 71 -14.81 -1.23 -5.23
CA ALA A 71 -13.74 -0.58 -5.96
C ALA A 71 -13.73 -1.04 -7.43
N ASP A 72 -13.28 -0.20 -8.35
CA ASP A 72 -13.10 -0.57 -9.76
C ASP A 72 -11.87 -1.41 -9.97
N PHE A 73 -10.85 -1.19 -9.12
CA PHE A 73 -9.56 -1.83 -9.20
C PHE A 73 -9.06 -2.17 -7.79
N VAL A 74 -8.62 -3.41 -7.59
CA VAL A 74 -8.17 -3.93 -6.30
C VAL A 74 -6.79 -4.54 -6.48
N GLN A 75 -5.87 -4.20 -5.58
CA GLN A 75 -4.60 -4.89 -5.40
C GLN A 75 -4.62 -5.65 -4.08
N LEU A 76 -4.19 -6.90 -4.11
CA LEU A 76 -3.93 -7.68 -2.91
C LEU A 76 -2.45 -8.03 -2.88
N ASN A 77 -1.81 -7.73 -1.75
CA ASN A 77 -0.46 -8.18 -1.44
C ASN A 77 -0.51 -9.42 -0.54
N GLU A 78 0.56 -10.18 -0.52
CA GLU A 78 0.69 -11.46 0.19
C GLU A 78 -0.44 -12.44 -0.16
N TYR A 79 -0.77 -12.46 -1.44
CA TYR A 79 -1.79 -13.31 -2.02
C TYR A 79 -1.16 -14.57 -2.61
N ASN A 80 -1.78 -15.71 -2.37
CA ASN A 80 -1.37 -16.98 -2.95
C ASN A 80 -2.57 -17.67 -3.62
N LEU A 81 -2.51 -17.85 -4.93
CA LEU A 81 -3.60 -18.45 -5.71
C LEU A 81 -3.97 -19.85 -5.26
N ASP A 82 -3.00 -20.65 -4.86
CA ASP A 82 -3.23 -22.05 -4.46
C ASP A 82 -3.96 -22.13 -3.10
N SER A 83 -3.78 -21.14 -2.23
CA SER A 83 -4.41 -21.09 -0.91
C SER A 83 -5.62 -20.15 -0.85
N CYS A 84 -5.67 -19.09 -1.64
CA CYS A 84 -6.74 -18.07 -1.63
C CYS A 84 -7.90 -18.38 -2.61
N THR A 85 -8.19 -19.64 -2.87
CA THR A 85 -9.13 -20.10 -3.90
C THR A 85 -10.56 -19.56 -3.69
N VAL A 86 -10.98 -19.35 -2.45
CA VAL A 86 -12.32 -18.82 -2.14
C VAL A 86 -12.40 -17.34 -2.45
N ILE A 87 -11.37 -16.57 -2.11
CA ILE A 87 -11.30 -15.14 -2.49
C ILE A 87 -11.35 -15.03 -4.01
N ASP A 88 -10.51 -15.78 -4.70
CA ASP A 88 -10.40 -15.76 -6.17
C ASP A 88 -11.74 -16.08 -6.84
N SER A 89 -12.39 -17.17 -6.42
CA SER A 89 -13.67 -17.59 -7.00
C SER A 89 -14.81 -16.56 -6.78
N LEU A 90 -14.84 -15.89 -5.64
CA LEU A 90 -15.85 -14.89 -5.34
C LEU A 90 -15.57 -13.56 -6.07
N LEU A 91 -14.32 -13.13 -6.12
CA LEU A 91 -13.95 -11.86 -6.75
C LEU A 91 -14.06 -11.90 -8.27
N LYS A 92 -13.71 -13.01 -8.93
CA LYS A 92 -13.76 -13.14 -10.40
C LYS A 92 -15.16 -12.97 -10.98
N ILE A 93 -16.21 -13.15 -10.19
CA ILE A 93 -17.60 -12.87 -10.61
C ILE A 93 -17.79 -11.39 -10.96
N LYS A 94 -17.18 -10.48 -10.17
CA LYS A 94 -17.30 -9.02 -10.32
C LYS A 94 -16.10 -8.39 -11.00
N TYR A 95 -14.94 -9.01 -10.89
CA TYR A 95 -13.65 -8.55 -11.39
C TYR A 95 -13.10 -9.55 -12.41
N PRO A 96 -13.58 -9.51 -13.67
CA PRO A 96 -13.23 -10.51 -14.67
C PRO A 96 -11.79 -10.39 -15.21
N PHE A 97 -11.12 -9.29 -14.92
CA PHE A 97 -9.75 -9.05 -15.38
C PHE A 97 -8.78 -9.15 -14.22
N THR A 98 -7.78 -10.00 -14.36
CA THR A 98 -6.75 -10.22 -13.33
C THR A 98 -5.36 -10.13 -13.94
N GLU A 99 -4.39 -9.66 -13.17
CA GLU A 99 -2.96 -9.74 -13.47
C GLU A 99 -2.25 -10.12 -12.18
N GLU A 100 -1.38 -11.11 -12.23
CA GLU A 100 -0.77 -11.66 -11.03
C GLU A 100 0.73 -11.77 -11.14
N TYR A 101 1.40 -11.65 -10.02
CA TYR A 101 2.78 -12.03 -9.85
C TYR A 101 2.88 -13.00 -8.66
N GLN A 102 3.27 -14.20 -8.95
CA GLN A 102 3.58 -15.20 -7.93
C GLN A 102 5.09 -15.38 -7.87
N SER A 103 5.69 -15.00 -6.76
CA SER A 103 7.07 -15.36 -6.51
C SER A 103 7.13 -16.87 -6.23
N HIS A 104 8.22 -17.52 -6.58
CA HIS A 104 8.41 -18.95 -6.28
C HIS A 104 8.41 -19.29 -4.78
N GLN A 105 8.20 -18.31 -3.92
CA GLN A 105 8.11 -18.40 -2.48
C GLN A 105 6.74 -17.91 -2.00
N ILE A 106 5.82 -18.84 -1.85
CA ILE A 106 4.59 -18.81 -1.02
C ILE A 106 3.62 -17.62 -1.21
N CYS A 107 4.06 -16.37 -1.39
CA CYS A 107 3.22 -15.18 -1.50
C CYS A 107 3.50 -14.40 -2.78
N GLY A 108 2.46 -13.89 -3.39
CA GLY A 108 2.52 -13.01 -4.55
C GLY A 108 1.64 -11.77 -4.38
N ASP A 109 1.44 -11.10 -5.47
CA ASP A 109 0.56 -9.94 -5.58
C ASP A 109 -0.41 -10.17 -6.74
N ILE A 110 -1.62 -9.67 -6.63
CA ILE A 110 -2.62 -9.78 -7.68
C ILE A 110 -3.41 -8.49 -7.86
N PHE A 111 -3.75 -8.19 -9.09
CA PHE A 111 -4.75 -7.20 -9.47
C PHE A 111 -6.06 -7.87 -9.84
N TYR A 112 -7.15 -7.30 -9.35
CA TYR A 112 -8.51 -7.56 -9.77
C TYR A 112 -9.12 -6.27 -10.32
N SER A 113 -9.70 -6.32 -11.51
CA SER A 113 -10.29 -5.15 -12.16
C SER A 113 -11.67 -5.45 -12.74
N LYS A 114 -12.60 -4.51 -12.59
CA LYS A 114 -13.87 -4.48 -13.33
C LYS A 114 -13.65 -4.04 -14.78
N ARG A 115 -12.57 -3.31 -15.03
CA ARG A 115 -12.23 -2.70 -16.31
C ARG A 115 -11.16 -3.51 -17.01
N GLN A 116 -11.25 -3.60 -18.33
CA GLN A 116 -10.20 -4.25 -19.09
C GLN A 116 -8.85 -3.56 -18.85
N MET A 117 -7.86 -4.36 -18.51
CA MET A 117 -6.47 -3.94 -18.38
C MET A 117 -5.78 -4.01 -19.72
N THR A 118 -5.02 -2.98 -20.05
CA THR A 118 -4.13 -2.93 -21.19
C THR A 118 -2.71 -2.67 -20.69
N ASN A 119 -1.71 -3.02 -21.49
CA ASN A 119 -0.30 -2.88 -21.12
C ASN A 119 -0.02 -3.43 -19.70
N SER A 120 -0.72 -4.53 -19.35
CA SER A 120 -0.49 -5.23 -18.09
C SER A 120 0.76 -6.08 -18.17
N GLY A 121 1.34 -6.36 -17.00
CA GLY A 121 2.56 -7.14 -16.87
C GLY A 121 3.39 -6.66 -15.68
N HIS A 122 4.70 -6.85 -15.78
CA HIS A 122 5.61 -6.66 -14.66
C HIS A 122 6.69 -5.62 -14.97
N VAL A 123 7.07 -4.86 -13.95
CA VAL A 123 8.29 -4.07 -13.94
C VAL A 123 9.37 -4.92 -13.27
N TRP A 124 10.36 -5.31 -14.05
CA TRP A 124 11.48 -6.11 -13.56
C TRP A 124 12.45 -5.26 -12.75
N ILE A 125 12.69 -5.66 -11.52
CA ILE A 125 13.64 -5.01 -10.62
C ILE A 125 14.81 -5.96 -10.41
N PRO A 126 15.97 -5.72 -11.03
CA PRO A 126 17.13 -6.60 -10.92
C PRO A 126 17.79 -6.42 -9.55
N ILE A 127 17.68 -7.37 -8.66
CA ILE A 127 18.37 -7.38 -7.36
C ILE A 127 19.30 -8.60 -7.32
N GLN A 128 20.61 -8.38 -7.27
CA GLN A 128 21.66 -9.40 -7.03
C GLN A 128 21.38 -10.76 -7.73
N GLY A 129 21.08 -10.71 -9.03
CA GLY A 129 20.83 -11.92 -9.82
C GLY A 129 19.41 -12.52 -9.69
N LYS A 130 18.55 -11.92 -8.87
CA LYS A 130 17.10 -12.20 -8.80
C LYS A 130 16.33 -11.00 -9.30
N SER A 131 15.09 -11.18 -9.70
CA SER A 131 14.21 -10.07 -10.05
C SER A 131 13.02 -10.05 -9.12
N ILE A 132 12.76 -8.89 -8.52
CA ILE A 132 11.47 -8.59 -7.90
C ILE A 132 10.62 -7.93 -8.96
N GLN A 133 9.34 -8.17 -8.91
CA GLN A 133 8.42 -7.62 -9.89
C GLN A 133 7.41 -6.73 -9.19
N THR A 134 7.18 -5.57 -9.78
CA THR A 134 6.03 -4.72 -9.48
C THR A 134 5.03 -4.95 -10.59
N ILE A 135 3.78 -5.24 -10.24
CA ILE A 135 2.72 -5.42 -11.23
C ILE A 135 2.33 -4.04 -11.77
N LYS A 136 2.12 -3.96 -13.08
CA LYS A 136 1.59 -2.76 -13.72
C LYS A 136 0.38 -3.10 -14.58
N ALA A 137 -0.55 -2.18 -14.68
CA ALA A 137 -1.66 -2.24 -15.62
C ALA A 137 -2.08 -0.83 -16.03
N THR A 138 -2.62 -0.68 -17.21
CA THR A 138 -3.28 0.54 -17.65
C THR A 138 -4.77 0.26 -17.81
N ILE A 139 -5.61 1.10 -17.23
CA ILE A 139 -7.07 1.01 -17.34
C ILE A 139 -7.63 2.29 -17.94
N ARG A 140 -8.75 2.17 -18.66
CA ARG A 140 -9.47 3.31 -19.19
C ARG A 140 -10.41 3.90 -18.14
N VAL A 141 -10.33 5.21 -17.94
CA VAL A 141 -11.21 5.97 -17.03
C VAL A 141 -11.81 7.13 -17.81
N ALA A 142 -13.10 7.07 -18.08
CA ALA A 142 -13.80 8.01 -18.98
C ALA A 142 -13.10 8.11 -20.35
N SER A 143 -12.61 9.28 -20.75
CA SER A 143 -11.90 9.52 -22.01
C SER A 143 -10.40 9.23 -21.93
N ASP A 144 -9.86 9.08 -20.72
CA ASP A 144 -8.42 8.99 -20.43
C ASP A 144 -8.01 7.58 -20.01
N SER A 145 -6.74 7.41 -19.78
CA SER A 145 -6.17 6.18 -19.24
C SER A 145 -5.33 6.48 -18.00
N VAL A 146 -5.36 5.57 -17.04
CA VAL A 146 -4.57 5.66 -15.80
C VAL A 146 -3.69 4.42 -15.71
N GLN A 147 -2.41 4.62 -15.46
CA GLN A 147 -1.49 3.52 -15.16
C GLN A 147 -1.47 3.26 -13.66
N ILE A 148 -1.61 2.00 -13.29
CA ILE A 148 -1.53 1.54 -11.91
C ILE A 148 -0.27 0.70 -11.75
N LEU A 149 0.52 1.02 -10.74
CA LEU A 149 1.69 0.28 -10.30
C LEU A 149 1.39 -0.30 -8.92
N GLY A 150 1.36 -1.62 -8.82
CA GLY A 150 1.16 -2.33 -7.58
C GLY A 150 2.51 -2.71 -6.98
N VAL A 151 2.79 -2.25 -5.79
CA VAL A 151 4.05 -2.49 -5.10
C VAL A 151 3.85 -3.35 -3.87
N HIS A 152 4.86 -4.15 -3.57
CA HIS A 152 5.06 -4.79 -2.28
C HIS A 152 6.57 -4.69 -1.99
N MET A 153 6.92 -3.79 -1.10
CA MET A 153 8.33 -3.52 -0.82
C MET A 153 8.86 -4.40 0.29
N ALA A 154 10.18 -4.49 0.38
CA ALA A 154 10.86 -5.35 1.32
C ALA A 154 10.44 -5.10 2.78
N SER A 155 9.96 -6.15 3.45
CA SER A 155 9.59 -6.12 4.86
C SER A 155 10.79 -5.94 5.78
N ASN A 156 10.57 -5.37 6.96
CA ASN A 156 11.54 -5.38 8.06
C ASN A 156 11.68 -6.78 8.68
N HIS A 157 10.67 -7.65 8.51
CA HIS A 157 10.73 -9.07 8.77
C HIS A 157 11.27 -9.75 7.52
N TYR A 158 12.39 -10.38 7.63
CA TYR A 158 13.27 -10.83 6.54
C TYR A 158 12.75 -12.02 5.70
N ASP A 159 11.48 -12.29 5.64
CA ASP A 159 10.94 -13.54 5.14
C ASP A 159 10.68 -13.61 3.62
N GLY A 160 10.81 -12.54 2.88
CA GLY A 160 10.34 -12.50 1.49
C GLY A 160 11.39 -12.32 0.40
N ILE A 161 12.53 -11.71 0.70
CA ILE A 161 13.62 -11.60 -0.27
C ILE A 161 14.69 -12.58 0.17
N ALA A 162 14.69 -13.75 -0.44
CA ALA A 162 15.70 -14.76 -0.18
C ALA A 162 17.12 -14.22 -0.44
N PHE A 163 17.62 -13.54 0.54
CA PHE A 163 19.05 -13.49 0.75
C PHE A 163 19.40 -14.72 1.55
N GLU A 164 19.86 -15.70 0.78
CA GLU A 164 20.16 -17.01 1.26
C GLU A 164 21.09 -16.98 2.46
N LYS A 165 20.69 -17.80 3.44
CA LYS A 165 21.48 -18.59 4.41
C LYS A 165 22.75 -17.97 5.03
N GLU A 166 23.48 -17.08 4.38
CA GLU A 166 24.71 -16.50 4.93
C GLU A 166 24.48 -15.40 5.97
N PHE A 167 23.27 -14.81 6.00
CA PHE A 167 22.91 -13.73 6.93
C PHE A 167 21.99 -14.14 8.08
N GLN A 168 21.59 -15.40 8.17
CA GLN A 168 20.54 -15.82 9.09
C GLN A 168 20.97 -16.02 10.55
N SER A 169 22.24 -16.20 10.85
CA SER A 169 22.62 -16.59 12.22
C SER A 169 23.15 -15.47 13.11
N ASP A 170 23.73 -14.39 12.56
CA ASP A 170 24.46 -13.41 13.35
C ASP A 170 24.10 -11.94 13.09
N THR A 171 23.12 -11.64 12.25
CA THR A 171 22.73 -10.26 11.97
C THR A 171 21.95 -9.64 13.11
N THR A 172 22.40 -8.50 13.60
CA THR A 172 21.67 -7.70 14.58
C THR A 172 20.38 -7.16 13.98
N SER A 173 19.37 -6.87 14.80
CA SER A 173 18.10 -6.26 14.34
C SER A 173 18.33 -4.96 13.53
N TYR A 174 19.39 -4.24 13.85
CA TYR A 174 19.78 -3.02 13.13
C TYR A 174 20.27 -3.31 11.69
N GLU A 175 21.07 -4.33 11.49
CA GLU A 175 21.57 -4.71 10.16
C GLU A 175 20.45 -5.22 9.27
N LYS A 176 19.52 -5.99 9.84
CA LYS A 176 18.30 -6.43 9.15
C LYS A 176 17.46 -5.24 8.68
N TYR A 177 17.25 -4.27 9.56
CA TYR A 177 16.53 -3.05 9.24
C TYR A 177 17.23 -2.25 8.13
N LYS A 178 18.55 -2.05 8.25
CA LYS A 178 19.34 -1.34 7.24
C LYS A 178 19.24 -2.00 5.89
N TYR A 179 19.35 -3.32 5.86
CA TYR A 179 19.22 -4.08 4.64
C TYR A 179 17.82 -3.96 4.00
N ALA A 180 16.77 -4.04 4.80
CA ALA A 180 15.41 -3.83 4.31
C ALA A 180 15.23 -2.41 3.74
N GLN A 181 15.80 -1.40 4.38
CA GLN A 181 15.81 -0.01 3.89
C GLN A 181 16.54 0.15 2.55
N GLU A 182 17.70 -0.46 2.41
CA GLU A 182 18.46 -0.45 1.14
C GLU A 182 17.66 -1.14 0.03
N SER A 183 17.03 -2.27 0.33
CA SER A 183 16.19 -3.00 -0.61
C SER A 183 14.97 -2.18 -1.04
N ARG A 184 14.25 -1.55 -0.10
CA ARG A 184 13.13 -0.66 -0.42
C ARG A 184 13.55 0.55 -1.25
N SER A 185 14.70 1.16 -0.92
CA SER A 185 15.23 2.29 -1.68
C SER A 185 15.54 1.90 -3.12
N PHE A 186 16.06 0.70 -3.32
CA PHE A 186 16.30 0.14 -4.64
C PHE A 186 14.99 -0.13 -5.41
N GLN A 187 13.99 -0.73 -4.75
CA GLN A 187 12.67 -0.96 -5.33
C GLN A 187 12.00 0.38 -5.71
N ALA A 188 12.07 1.39 -4.84
CA ALA A 188 11.55 2.71 -5.11
C ALA A 188 12.23 3.39 -6.31
N HIS A 189 13.55 3.20 -6.48
CA HIS A 189 14.27 3.73 -7.64
C HIS A 189 13.72 3.16 -8.97
N TRP A 190 13.49 1.85 -9.05
CA TRP A 190 12.93 1.23 -10.25
C TRP A 190 11.46 1.57 -10.48
N THR A 191 10.67 1.66 -9.40
CA THR A 191 9.30 2.14 -9.47
C THR A 191 9.25 3.58 -9.98
N LYS A 192 10.14 4.45 -9.49
CA LYS A 192 10.32 5.82 -10.01
C LYS A 192 10.58 5.84 -11.51
N LYS A 193 11.43 4.96 -12.02
CA LYS A 193 11.69 4.85 -13.46
C LYS A 193 10.40 4.53 -14.21
N ALA A 194 9.63 3.55 -13.74
CA ALA A 194 8.34 3.19 -14.37
C ALA A 194 7.32 4.34 -14.32
N ILE A 195 7.30 5.14 -13.24
CA ILE A 195 6.47 6.34 -13.14
C ILE A 195 6.85 7.36 -14.20
N LEU A 196 8.15 7.67 -14.34
CA LEU A 196 8.65 8.67 -15.28
C LEU A 196 8.53 8.25 -16.75
N GLU A 197 8.49 6.95 -17.03
CA GLU A 197 8.25 6.40 -18.38
C GLU A 197 6.77 6.34 -18.76
N SER A 198 5.86 6.56 -17.79
CA SER A 198 4.43 6.54 -18.05
C SER A 198 4.00 7.72 -18.91
N LYS A 199 3.13 7.43 -19.88
CA LYS A 199 2.44 8.44 -20.70
C LYS A 199 1.07 8.84 -20.15
N HIS A 200 0.68 8.25 -19.03
CA HIS A 200 -0.62 8.42 -18.40
C HIS A 200 -0.45 8.88 -16.96
N PRO A 201 -1.44 9.52 -16.35
CA PRO A 201 -1.51 9.67 -14.91
C PRO A 201 -1.25 8.35 -14.20
N VAL A 202 -0.54 8.37 -13.08
CA VAL A 202 -0.10 7.17 -12.37
C VAL A 202 -0.72 7.10 -10.99
N ILE A 203 -1.11 5.90 -10.59
CA ILE A 203 -1.37 5.54 -9.20
C ILE A 203 -0.34 4.48 -8.81
N VAL A 204 0.38 4.70 -7.71
CA VAL A 204 1.24 3.70 -7.08
C VAL A 204 0.58 3.29 -5.78
N MET A 205 0.28 2.02 -5.62
CA MET A 205 -0.40 1.55 -4.41
C MET A 205 0.14 0.21 -3.94
N GLY A 206 -0.04 -0.09 -2.65
CA GLY A 206 0.37 -1.33 -2.03
C GLY A 206 1.04 -1.16 -0.69
N ASP A 207 1.51 -2.28 -0.15
CA ASP A 207 2.33 -2.33 1.03
C ASP A 207 3.77 -1.88 0.69
N MET A 208 4.11 -0.68 1.13
CA MET A 208 5.45 -0.11 0.92
C MET A 208 6.40 -0.46 2.07
N ASN A 209 5.89 -1.12 3.13
CA ASN A 209 6.65 -1.52 4.31
C ASN A 209 7.46 -0.37 4.93
N ASP A 210 7.04 0.86 4.66
CA ASP A 210 7.69 2.08 5.13
C ASP A 210 6.66 3.21 5.31
N PHE A 211 7.05 4.21 6.05
CA PHE A 211 6.20 5.36 6.37
C PHE A 211 6.67 6.61 5.62
N ASN A 212 5.81 7.59 5.57
CA ASN A 212 6.11 8.89 4.97
C ASN A 212 7.39 9.48 5.57
N SER A 213 8.11 10.27 4.77
CA SER A 213 9.43 10.81 5.14
C SER A 213 10.52 9.73 5.26
N SER A 214 10.32 8.54 4.72
CA SER A 214 11.37 7.55 4.53
C SER A 214 12.03 7.73 3.16
N PRO A 215 13.32 7.37 3.00
CA PRO A 215 14.00 7.52 1.72
C PRO A 215 13.31 6.84 0.52
N PRO A 216 12.68 5.65 0.66
CA PRO A 216 11.90 5.05 -0.42
C PRO A 216 10.69 5.90 -0.82
N LEU A 217 9.88 6.35 0.13
CA LEU A 217 8.71 7.17 -0.16
C LEU A 217 9.11 8.56 -0.69
N ASP A 218 10.14 9.20 -0.14
CA ASP A 218 10.70 10.45 -0.66
C ASP A 218 11.11 10.32 -2.13
N THR A 219 11.67 9.15 -2.50
CA THR A 219 12.03 8.85 -3.89
C THR A 219 10.81 8.82 -4.80
N LEU A 220 9.70 8.19 -4.39
CA LEU A 220 8.45 8.15 -5.15
C LEU A 220 7.78 9.52 -5.19
N MET A 221 7.71 10.21 -4.06
CA MET A 221 7.12 11.55 -3.96
C MET A 221 7.89 12.58 -4.80
N SER A 222 9.19 12.39 -5.00
CA SER A 222 10.02 13.23 -5.89
C SER A 222 9.60 13.19 -7.37
N CYS A 223 8.73 12.25 -7.77
CA CYS A 223 8.09 12.20 -9.09
C CYS A 223 6.89 13.18 -9.21
N GLY A 224 6.58 13.94 -8.16
CA GLY A 224 5.42 14.82 -8.12
C GLY A 224 4.11 14.10 -7.75
N LEU A 225 4.21 12.90 -7.18
CA LEU A 225 3.05 12.20 -6.63
C LEU A 225 2.60 12.86 -5.32
N LYS A 226 1.33 12.64 -4.97
CA LYS A 226 0.68 13.03 -3.72
C LYS A 226 0.24 11.78 -2.97
N ASP A 227 0.29 11.81 -1.65
CA ASP A 227 -0.26 10.74 -0.80
C ASP A 227 -1.76 11.00 -0.54
N SER A 228 -2.59 10.03 -0.88
CA SER A 228 -4.06 10.18 -0.78
C SER A 228 -4.53 10.39 0.65
N TRP A 229 -3.93 9.69 1.62
CA TRP A 229 -4.32 9.85 3.02
C TRP A 229 -3.99 11.24 3.56
N TRP A 230 -2.80 11.75 3.24
CA TRP A 230 -2.41 13.09 3.68
C TRP A 230 -3.26 14.19 3.04
N GLU A 231 -3.60 14.04 1.77
CA GLU A 231 -4.39 15.04 1.01
C GLU A 231 -5.89 15.04 1.37
N GLY A 232 -6.47 13.88 1.74
CA GLY A 232 -7.93 13.78 1.92
C GLY A 232 -8.40 12.89 3.05
N GLY A 233 -7.49 12.24 3.78
CA GLY A 233 -7.85 11.40 4.92
C GLY A 233 -8.40 12.20 6.09
N ASN A 234 -9.21 11.56 6.93
CA ASN A 234 -9.73 12.17 8.14
C ASN A 234 -9.74 11.16 9.28
N GLY A 235 -9.14 11.55 10.40
CA GLY A 235 -9.02 10.71 11.58
C GLY A 235 -7.76 9.86 11.58
N TYR A 236 -7.92 8.60 11.93
CA TYR A 236 -6.82 7.67 12.18
C TYR A 236 -6.64 6.70 11.00
N GLY A 237 -5.47 6.73 10.39
CA GLY A 237 -5.16 6.03 9.15
C GLY A 237 -4.12 4.92 9.29
N SER A 238 -4.00 4.29 10.46
CA SER A 238 -3.11 3.16 10.63
C SER A 238 -3.51 2.01 9.69
N THR A 239 -2.55 1.55 8.91
CA THR A 239 -2.76 0.41 8.01
C THR A 239 -2.14 -0.88 8.53
N TYR A 240 -1.26 -0.82 9.54
CA TYR A 240 -0.64 -1.99 10.15
C TYR A 240 -0.77 -1.96 11.67
N HIS A 241 -1.24 -3.06 12.25
CA HIS A 241 -1.55 -3.14 13.68
C HIS A 241 -1.04 -4.42 14.38
N ASP A 242 -0.33 -5.30 13.68
CA ASP A 242 0.29 -6.50 14.30
C ASP A 242 1.53 -6.16 15.13
N CYS A 243 1.72 -4.89 15.48
CA CYS A 243 2.75 -4.45 16.41
C CYS A 243 2.16 -3.48 17.43
N TRP A 244 2.90 -3.21 18.50
CA TRP A 244 2.49 -2.27 19.54
C TRP A 244 2.39 -0.80 19.08
N MET A 245 3.02 -0.48 17.93
CA MET A 245 2.90 0.82 17.25
C MET A 245 1.93 0.70 16.09
N LEU A 246 1.04 1.66 16.02
CA LEU A 246 0.11 1.78 14.91
C LEU A 246 0.79 2.51 13.78
N LEU A 247 1.06 1.80 12.69
CA LEU A 247 1.85 2.29 11.57
C LEU A 247 0.98 2.44 10.30
N ARG A 248 1.32 3.41 9.46
CA ARG A 248 0.78 3.55 8.13
C ARG A 248 1.88 3.22 7.11
N ILE A 249 1.83 2.01 6.58
CA ILE A 249 2.83 1.46 5.66
C ILE A 249 2.24 1.03 4.31
N ASP A 250 0.91 0.98 4.22
CA ASP A 250 0.19 0.80 2.96
C ASP A 250 -0.25 2.17 2.44
N HIS A 251 0.07 2.46 1.19
CA HIS A 251 -0.13 3.78 0.60
C HIS A 251 -0.84 3.70 -0.75
N ILE A 252 -1.55 4.78 -1.08
CA ILE A 252 -2.03 5.08 -2.43
C ILE A 252 -1.49 6.45 -2.80
N LEU A 253 -0.44 6.46 -3.63
CA LEU A 253 0.17 7.66 -4.17
C LEU A 253 -0.37 7.92 -5.57
N TYR A 254 -0.59 9.17 -5.94
CA TYR A 254 -1.22 9.51 -7.22
C TYR A 254 -0.63 10.75 -7.87
N SER A 255 -0.66 10.80 -9.19
CA SER A 255 -0.22 11.95 -10.00
C SER A 255 -1.16 13.14 -9.86
N LYS A 256 -0.64 14.34 -9.98
CA LYS A 256 -1.38 15.62 -9.88
C LYS A 256 -2.52 15.79 -10.90
N GLU A 257 -2.49 15.04 -11.98
CA GLU A 257 -3.52 15.01 -13.02
C GLU A 257 -4.80 14.28 -12.56
N LEU A 258 -4.72 13.57 -11.44
CA LEU A 258 -5.87 12.98 -10.79
C LEU A 258 -6.35 13.90 -9.66
N LYS A 259 -7.66 14.03 -9.53
CA LYS A 259 -8.29 14.73 -8.41
C LYS A 259 -8.78 13.70 -7.41
N LEU A 260 -8.23 13.73 -6.20
CA LEU A 260 -8.72 12.91 -5.09
C LEU A 260 -10.15 13.36 -4.70
N LYS A 261 -11.05 12.41 -4.58
CA LYS A 261 -12.46 12.60 -4.19
C LYS A 261 -12.75 12.06 -2.81
N SER A 262 -12.15 10.95 -2.47
CA SER A 262 -12.31 10.31 -1.17
C SER A 262 -11.12 9.43 -0.86
N VAL A 263 -10.84 9.23 0.43
CA VAL A 263 -9.92 8.22 0.92
C VAL A 263 -10.36 7.74 2.29
N LYS A 264 -10.22 6.45 2.53
CA LYS A 264 -10.45 5.85 3.85
C LYS A 264 -9.53 4.67 4.09
N VAL A 265 -9.20 4.45 5.34
CA VAL A 265 -8.64 3.21 5.87
C VAL A 265 -9.77 2.50 6.61
N LYS A 266 -9.99 1.23 6.30
CA LYS A 266 -11.08 0.45 6.89
C LYS A 266 -10.53 -0.49 7.95
N ASP A 267 -10.94 -0.30 9.17
CA ASP A 267 -10.53 -1.14 10.29
C ASP A 267 -11.05 -2.58 10.15
N THR A 268 -10.17 -3.57 10.36
CA THR A 268 -10.50 -5.00 10.31
C THR A 268 -9.49 -5.84 11.08
N ASP A 269 -9.95 -6.96 11.61
CA ASP A 269 -9.15 -8.00 12.30
C ASP A 269 -8.82 -9.21 11.40
N LEU A 270 -9.12 -9.12 10.10
CA LEU A 270 -8.93 -10.22 9.16
C LEU A 270 -7.50 -10.33 8.63
N SER A 271 -6.68 -9.33 8.82
CA SER A 271 -5.25 -9.29 8.49
C SER A 271 -4.56 -8.39 9.49
N GLY A 272 -3.25 -8.49 9.63
CA GLY A 272 -2.42 -7.49 10.32
C GLY A 272 -2.44 -6.12 9.65
N HIS A 273 -2.99 -6.04 8.44
CA HIS A 273 -3.14 -4.81 7.68
C HIS A 273 -4.61 -4.43 7.47
N ASN A 274 -4.86 -3.13 7.46
CA ASN A 274 -6.13 -2.52 7.11
C ASN A 274 -6.14 -2.10 5.64
N PRO A 275 -7.22 -2.37 4.89
CA PRO A 275 -7.30 -1.93 3.50
C PRO A 275 -7.42 -0.42 3.37
N VAL A 276 -6.77 0.13 2.35
CA VAL A 276 -6.85 1.54 1.94
C VAL A 276 -7.70 1.64 0.68
N VAL A 277 -8.67 2.53 0.68
CA VAL A 277 -9.56 2.77 -0.46
C VAL A 277 -9.52 4.24 -0.82
N ALA A 278 -9.34 4.56 -2.09
CA ALA A 278 -9.35 5.93 -2.58
C ALA A 278 -10.16 6.07 -3.87
N GLY A 279 -10.88 7.19 -3.98
CA GLY A 279 -11.67 7.56 -5.15
C GLY A 279 -11.06 8.75 -5.88
N PHE A 280 -11.04 8.71 -7.21
CA PHE A 280 -10.44 9.72 -8.05
C PHE A 280 -11.36 10.12 -9.20
N SER A 281 -11.18 11.34 -9.71
CA SER A 281 -11.60 11.75 -11.05
C SER A 281 -10.38 12.20 -11.85
N VAL A 282 -10.45 12.03 -13.17
CA VAL A 282 -9.41 12.52 -14.07
C VAL A 282 -9.66 14.00 -14.32
N SER A 283 -8.65 14.84 -14.04
CA SER A 283 -8.76 16.28 -14.32
C SER A 283 -8.76 16.50 -15.83
N LYS A 284 -9.80 17.20 -16.32
CA LYS A 284 -9.89 17.60 -17.73
C LYS A 284 -8.93 18.73 -18.01
#